data_285e38cb52ac59ddf7f0a3d3c9061a13
#
_entry.id   285e38cb52ac59ddf7f0a3d3c9061a13
#
_cell.length_a   1.000
_cell.length_b   1.000
_cell.length_c   1.000
_cell.angle_alpha   90.00
_cell.angle_beta   90.00
_cell.angle_gamma   90.00
#
_symmetry.space_group_name_H-M   'P 1'
#
loop_
_entity.id
_entity.type
_entity.pdbx_description
1 polymer ?
#
loop_
_entity_poly.entity_id
_entity_poly.type
_entity_poly.pdbx_seq_one_letter_code
_entity_poly.pdbx_strand_id
1 'polypeptide(L)'
;RKAEEMIAAGEVRVNGSVAKIGDKVDPKKDKVTVKGKPVESHVQEVYIMLHKPRGFITTMSDEMDRKCVAELVQEIPERVYPVGRLDRDSEGLLLMTNDGAFANAMMHPSKHVPKTYRVTVRPSITEDQLTQMAVGIEIEGRKTAPADVRVLSQEPGRVVLEMVLYEGRNREIRKMCEALGLEVARLKRIAIGPVRLGML
;
A
#
# COMPACT_ATOMS: atom_id res chain seq x y z
N ARG A 1 -10.56 -0.86 -17.84
CA ARG A 1 -11.03 -0.03 -18.96
C ARG A 1 -10.71 -0.67 -20.31
N LYS A 2 -9.43 -0.88 -20.66
CA LYS A 2 -9.05 -1.46 -21.96
C LYS A 2 -9.67 -2.85 -22.21
N ALA A 3 -9.73 -3.72 -21.20
CA ALA A 3 -10.39 -5.02 -21.31
C ALA A 3 -11.90 -4.88 -21.55
N GLU A 4 -12.56 -3.97 -20.85
CA GLU A 4 -13.99 -3.68 -21.05
C GLU A 4 -14.27 -3.14 -22.44
N GLU A 5 -13.41 -2.29 -22.97
CA GLU A 5 -13.51 -1.78 -24.34
C GLU A 5 -13.41 -2.92 -25.37
N MET A 6 -12.51 -3.87 -25.16
CA MET A 6 -12.35 -5.04 -26.02
C MET A 6 -13.58 -5.95 -25.96
N ILE A 7 -14.15 -6.14 -24.75
CA ILE A 7 -15.39 -6.91 -24.59
C ILE A 7 -16.55 -6.22 -25.29
N ALA A 8 -16.72 -4.92 -25.11
CA ALA A 8 -17.76 -4.12 -25.75
C ALA A 8 -17.63 -4.13 -27.28
N ALA A 9 -16.42 -4.18 -27.82
CA ALA A 9 -16.14 -4.29 -29.24
C ALA A 9 -16.38 -5.69 -29.82
N GLY A 10 -16.77 -6.68 -29.00
CA GLY A 10 -17.00 -8.06 -29.44
C GLY A 10 -15.74 -8.86 -29.75
N GLU A 11 -14.59 -8.36 -29.31
CA GLU A 11 -13.29 -8.99 -29.58
C GLU A 11 -12.97 -10.17 -28.66
N VAL A 12 -13.72 -10.31 -27.56
CA VAL A 12 -13.52 -11.35 -26.56
C VAL A 12 -14.58 -12.44 -26.67
N ARG A 13 -14.14 -13.68 -26.70
CA ARG A 13 -15.02 -14.86 -26.71
C ARG A 13 -14.70 -15.81 -25.57
N VAL A 14 -15.72 -16.38 -24.99
CA VAL A 14 -15.63 -17.46 -23.99
C VAL A 14 -16.25 -18.71 -24.57
N ASN A 15 -15.47 -19.77 -24.70
CA ASN A 15 -15.91 -21.04 -25.31
C ASN A 15 -16.56 -20.83 -26.72
N GLY A 16 -16.03 -19.88 -27.50
CA GLY A 16 -16.54 -19.56 -28.83
C GLY A 16 -17.71 -18.58 -28.89
N SER A 17 -18.31 -18.22 -27.78
CA SER A 17 -19.41 -17.25 -27.71
C SER A 17 -18.89 -15.85 -27.33
N VAL A 18 -19.45 -14.81 -27.94
CA VAL A 18 -19.06 -13.42 -27.65
C VAL A 18 -19.37 -13.09 -26.18
N ALA A 19 -18.35 -12.64 -25.47
CA ALA A 19 -18.45 -12.27 -24.05
C ALA A 19 -19.16 -10.93 -23.88
N LYS A 20 -19.87 -10.80 -22.76
CA LYS A 20 -20.50 -9.56 -22.31
C LYS A 20 -19.84 -9.06 -21.03
N ILE A 21 -19.89 -7.76 -20.81
CA ILE A 21 -19.38 -7.16 -19.56
C ILE A 21 -20.15 -7.75 -18.38
N GLY A 22 -19.39 -8.25 -17.39
CA GLY A 22 -19.95 -8.91 -16.22
C GLY A 22 -20.02 -10.44 -16.30
N ASP A 23 -19.71 -11.04 -17.45
CA ASP A 23 -19.64 -12.49 -17.56
C ASP A 23 -18.59 -13.05 -16.63
N LYS A 24 -18.93 -14.15 -15.96
CA LYS A 24 -18.01 -14.89 -15.08
C LYS A 24 -17.41 -16.07 -15.84
N VAL A 25 -16.11 -16.23 -15.69
CA VAL A 25 -15.38 -17.35 -16.31
C VAL A 25 -14.59 -18.11 -15.25
N ASP A 26 -14.49 -19.42 -15.46
CA ASP A 26 -13.60 -20.30 -14.69
C ASP A 26 -12.29 -20.46 -15.46
N PRO A 27 -11.17 -19.91 -14.98
CA PRO A 27 -9.88 -19.98 -15.68
C PRO A 27 -9.40 -21.40 -15.95
N LYS A 28 -9.90 -22.38 -15.20
CA LYS A 28 -9.52 -23.81 -15.35
C LYS A 28 -10.34 -24.55 -16.39
N LYS A 29 -11.55 -24.08 -16.67
CA LYS A 29 -12.51 -24.80 -17.53
C LYS A 29 -12.84 -24.06 -18.80
N ASP A 30 -12.89 -22.74 -18.75
CA ASP A 30 -13.33 -21.90 -19.85
C ASP A 30 -12.15 -21.46 -20.73
N LYS A 31 -12.36 -21.48 -22.03
CA LYS A 31 -11.40 -20.98 -23.02
C LYS A 31 -11.77 -19.56 -23.41
N VAL A 32 -10.90 -18.62 -23.06
CA VAL A 32 -11.06 -17.23 -23.43
C VAL A 32 -10.14 -16.90 -24.60
N THR A 33 -10.69 -16.27 -25.64
CA THR A 33 -9.92 -15.77 -26.78
C THR A 33 -10.12 -14.28 -26.96
N VAL A 34 -9.09 -13.60 -27.40
CA VAL A 34 -9.13 -12.18 -27.79
C VAL A 34 -8.66 -12.08 -29.24
N LYS A 35 -9.51 -11.54 -30.12
CA LYS A 35 -9.25 -11.47 -31.56
C LYS A 35 -8.83 -12.84 -32.15
N GLY A 36 -9.48 -13.91 -31.65
CA GLY A 36 -9.22 -15.28 -32.09
C GLY A 36 -7.97 -15.94 -31.49
N LYS A 37 -7.18 -15.22 -30.69
CA LYS A 37 -5.99 -15.77 -30.03
C LYS A 37 -6.31 -16.18 -28.58
N PRO A 38 -5.90 -17.40 -28.16
CA PRO A 38 -6.09 -17.82 -26.78
C PRO A 38 -5.39 -16.88 -25.79
N VAL A 39 -6.09 -16.57 -24.70
CA VAL A 39 -5.49 -15.87 -23.56
C VAL A 39 -4.87 -16.95 -22.67
N GLU A 40 -3.55 -16.86 -22.48
CA GLU A 40 -2.88 -17.76 -21.54
C GLU A 40 -3.36 -17.46 -20.12
N SER A 41 -3.98 -18.46 -19.47
CA SER A 41 -4.51 -18.35 -18.13
C SER A 41 -3.46 -18.57 -17.03
N HIS A 42 -2.22 -18.85 -17.41
CA HIS A 42 -1.11 -19.11 -16.47
C HIS A 42 -0.28 -17.86 -16.27
N VAL A 43 -0.84 -16.90 -15.54
CA VAL A 43 -0.05 -15.80 -14.98
C VAL A 43 0.65 -16.37 -13.74
N GLN A 44 1.99 -16.36 -13.74
CA GLN A 44 2.75 -16.71 -12.56
C GLN A 44 2.51 -15.64 -11.49
N GLU A 45 2.08 -16.06 -10.31
CA GLU A 45 1.91 -15.15 -9.17
C GLU A 45 3.28 -14.73 -8.65
N VAL A 46 3.44 -13.42 -8.47
CA VAL A 46 4.67 -12.79 -8.00
C VAL A 46 4.38 -11.94 -6.78
N TYR A 47 5.22 -12.08 -5.76
CA TYR A 47 5.14 -11.32 -4.52
C TYR A 47 6.46 -10.63 -4.29
N ILE A 48 6.44 -9.30 -4.20
CA ILE A 48 7.65 -8.49 -4.06
C ILE A 48 7.56 -7.70 -2.76
N MET A 49 8.63 -7.75 -2.00
CA MET A 49 8.86 -6.91 -0.85
C MET A 49 9.84 -5.81 -1.28
N LEU A 50 9.34 -4.58 -1.37
CA LEU A 50 10.11 -3.42 -1.80
C LEU A 50 10.39 -2.51 -0.61
N HIS A 51 11.64 -2.08 -0.47
CA HIS A 51 11.99 -0.95 0.38
C HIS A 51 11.87 0.33 -0.45
N LYS A 52 10.71 0.99 -0.37
CA LYS A 52 10.49 2.23 -1.12
C LYS A 52 11.35 3.36 -0.53
N PRO A 53 12.22 4.00 -1.33
CA PRO A 53 12.95 5.18 -0.88
C PRO A 53 12.04 6.41 -0.76
N ARG A 54 12.48 7.41 -0.02
CA ARG A 54 11.88 8.74 -0.07
C ARG A 54 12.01 9.34 -1.47
N GLY A 55 11.04 10.14 -1.87
CA GLY A 55 11.04 10.82 -3.16
C GLY A 55 10.34 10.05 -4.28
N PHE A 56 9.99 8.78 -4.07
CA PHE A 56 9.27 7.96 -5.03
C PHE A 56 7.77 7.95 -4.74
N ILE A 57 6.96 8.17 -5.77
CA ILE A 57 5.50 8.13 -5.69
C ILE A 57 5.03 6.68 -5.83
N THR A 58 4.05 6.27 -5.04
CA THR A 58 3.43 4.94 -5.15
C THR A 58 2.43 4.93 -6.30
N THR A 59 2.93 4.74 -7.50
CA THR A 59 2.14 4.58 -8.72
C THR A 59 2.93 3.78 -9.75
N MET A 60 2.23 3.14 -10.69
CA MET A 60 2.85 2.46 -11.82
C MET A 60 3.02 3.38 -13.02
N SER A 61 2.40 4.54 -13.04
CA SER A 61 2.49 5.54 -14.09
C SER A 61 2.29 6.93 -13.51
N ASP A 62 3.14 7.86 -13.86
CA ASP A 62 3.03 9.25 -13.44
C ASP A 62 2.99 10.17 -14.66
N GLU A 63 1.94 10.95 -14.77
CA GLU A 63 1.72 11.87 -15.92
C GLU A 63 2.71 13.04 -15.94
N MET A 64 3.28 13.37 -14.78
CA MET A 64 4.25 14.46 -14.64
C MET A 64 5.71 13.96 -14.69
N ASP A 65 5.92 12.71 -15.08
CA ASP A 65 7.25 12.08 -15.18
C ASP A 65 8.09 12.18 -13.90
N ARG A 66 7.42 12.13 -12.74
CA ARG A 66 8.10 12.09 -11.45
C ARG A 66 8.56 10.68 -11.12
N LYS A 67 9.59 10.53 -10.31
CA LYS A 67 10.06 9.21 -9.86
C LYS A 67 8.94 8.42 -9.19
N CYS A 68 8.67 7.24 -9.67
CA CYS A 68 7.63 6.36 -9.13
C CYS A 68 8.14 4.93 -8.95
N VAL A 69 7.41 4.14 -8.18
CA VAL A 69 7.82 2.77 -7.84
C VAL A 69 7.90 1.83 -9.04
N ALA A 70 7.25 2.17 -10.16
CA ALA A 70 7.37 1.41 -11.40
C ALA A 70 8.82 1.27 -11.87
N GLU A 71 9.63 2.31 -11.65
CA GLU A 71 11.06 2.30 -12.01
C GLU A 71 11.87 1.26 -11.22
N LEU A 72 11.43 0.95 -10.00
CA LEU A 72 12.13 0.04 -9.09
C LEU A 72 11.84 -1.44 -9.37
N VAL A 73 10.86 -1.74 -10.24
CA VAL A 73 10.44 -3.10 -10.58
C VAL A 73 10.48 -3.37 -12.09
N GLN A 74 11.21 -2.57 -12.84
CA GLN A 74 11.31 -2.69 -14.30
C GLN A 74 11.84 -4.04 -14.77
N GLU A 75 12.70 -4.67 -13.98
CA GLU A 75 13.32 -5.97 -14.30
C GLU A 75 12.37 -7.16 -14.07
N ILE A 76 11.23 -6.92 -13.43
CA ILE A 76 10.22 -7.95 -13.19
C ILE A 76 9.36 -8.09 -14.45
N PRO A 77 9.37 -9.26 -15.13
CA PRO A 77 8.63 -9.43 -16.37
C PRO A 77 7.11 -9.43 -16.18
N GLU A 78 6.62 -9.91 -15.03
CA GLU A 78 5.21 -9.93 -14.70
C GLU A 78 4.71 -8.53 -14.33
N ARG A 79 3.48 -8.23 -14.71
CA ARG A 79 2.82 -7.00 -14.32
C ARG A 79 2.43 -7.05 -12.84
N VAL A 80 3.13 -6.29 -12.01
CA VAL A 80 2.82 -6.15 -10.58
C VAL A 80 2.30 -4.75 -10.27
N TYR A 81 1.59 -4.60 -9.16
CA TYR A 81 1.07 -3.33 -8.69
C TYR A 81 1.21 -3.22 -7.17
N PRO A 82 1.26 -1.98 -6.64
CA PRO A 82 1.41 -1.77 -5.20
C PRO A 82 0.20 -2.27 -4.41
N VAL A 83 0.47 -2.89 -3.28
CA VAL A 83 -0.52 -3.24 -2.26
C VAL A 83 -0.57 -2.10 -1.24
N GLY A 84 -1.54 -1.21 -1.40
CA GLY A 84 -1.62 0.03 -0.64
C GLY A 84 -0.66 1.10 -1.15
N ARG A 85 -0.42 2.10 -0.32
CA ARG A 85 0.36 3.28 -0.68
C ARG A 85 1.28 3.71 0.46
N LEU A 86 2.44 4.24 0.08
CA LEU A 86 3.28 5.08 0.92
C LEU A 86 3.44 6.43 0.24
N ASP A 87 3.36 7.50 1.01
CA ASP A 87 3.53 8.85 0.48
C ASP A 87 4.93 9.06 -0.10
N ARG A 88 5.07 10.07 -0.96
CA ARG A 88 6.36 10.43 -1.56
C ARG A 88 7.44 10.68 -0.50
N ASP A 89 7.08 11.36 0.57
CA ASP A 89 7.98 11.73 1.67
C ASP A 89 8.14 10.64 2.75
N SER A 90 7.47 9.49 2.57
CA SER A 90 7.60 8.31 3.42
C SER A 90 8.44 7.24 2.76
N GLU A 91 9.00 6.33 3.56
CA GLU A 91 9.85 5.24 3.09
C GLU A 91 9.48 3.91 3.74
N GLY A 92 10.09 2.83 3.29
CA GLY A 92 10.01 1.53 3.91
C GLY A 92 9.21 0.51 3.12
N LEU A 93 8.61 -0.42 3.83
CA LEU A 93 7.97 -1.59 3.26
C LEU A 93 6.76 -1.25 2.38
N LEU A 94 6.85 -1.63 1.13
CA LEU A 94 5.75 -1.62 0.17
C LEU A 94 5.69 -3.00 -0.49
N LEU A 95 4.55 -3.66 -0.40
CA LEU A 95 4.33 -4.93 -1.09
C LEU A 95 3.81 -4.67 -2.49
N MET A 96 4.29 -5.45 -3.45
CA MET A 96 3.82 -5.42 -4.83
C MET A 96 3.51 -6.85 -5.29
N THR A 97 2.43 -7.02 -6.02
CA THR A 97 1.99 -8.34 -6.48
C THR A 97 1.06 -8.22 -7.67
N ASN A 98 0.86 -9.34 -8.36
CA ASN A 98 -0.20 -9.52 -9.35
C ASN A 98 -1.34 -10.41 -8.83
N ASP A 99 -1.26 -10.86 -7.57
CA ASP A 99 -2.31 -11.62 -6.90
C ASP A 99 -3.36 -10.69 -6.26
N GLY A 100 -4.49 -10.53 -6.93
CA GLY A 100 -5.56 -9.64 -6.48
C GLY A 100 -6.21 -10.07 -5.17
N ALA A 101 -6.33 -11.36 -4.91
CA ALA A 101 -6.91 -11.88 -3.67
C ALA A 101 -6.00 -11.57 -2.47
N PHE A 102 -4.69 -11.78 -2.62
CA PHE A 102 -3.72 -11.41 -1.61
C PHE A 102 -3.72 -9.89 -1.33
N ALA A 103 -3.67 -9.08 -2.39
CA ALA A 103 -3.72 -7.63 -2.27
C ALA A 103 -4.96 -7.15 -1.52
N ASN A 104 -6.13 -7.70 -1.87
CA ASN A 104 -7.39 -7.36 -1.20
C ASN A 104 -7.37 -7.77 0.28
N ALA A 105 -6.89 -8.96 0.60
CA ALA A 105 -6.79 -9.43 1.99
C ALA A 105 -5.90 -8.52 2.84
N MET A 106 -4.81 -8.00 2.27
CA MET A 106 -3.88 -7.11 2.97
C MET A 106 -4.40 -5.67 3.11
N MET A 107 -5.23 -5.20 2.18
CA MET A 107 -5.71 -3.82 2.13
C MET A 107 -7.10 -3.61 2.69
N HIS A 108 -7.95 -4.64 2.72
CA HIS A 108 -9.36 -4.46 3.05
C HIS A 108 -9.52 -3.95 4.49
N PRO A 109 -10.25 -2.84 4.71
CA PRO A 109 -10.38 -2.23 6.05
C PRO A 109 -10.93 -3.17 7.11
N SER A 110 -11.82 -4.09 6.75
CA SER A 110 -12.42 -5.05 7.69
C SER A 110 -11.43 -6.03 8.29
N LYS A 111 -10.27 -6.20 7.66
CA LYS A 111 -9.22 -7.12 8.15
C LYS A 111 -8.33 -6.49 9.22
N HIS A 112 -8.34 -5.16 9.36
CA HIS A 112 -7.55 -4.42 10.36
C HIS A 112 -6.10 -4.88 10.45
N VAL A 113 -5.48 -5.17 9.30
CA VAL A 113 -4.08 -5.63 9.24
C VAL A 113 -3.19 -4.55 9.86
N PRO A 114 -2.47 -4.86 10.94
CA PRO A 114 -1.64 -3.86 11.62
C PRO A 114 -0.46 -3.45 10.74
N LYS A 115 -0.13 -2.16 10.78
CA LYS A 115 1.04 -1.61 10.10
C LYS A 115 1.92 -0.95 11.14
N THR A 116 3.19 -1.32 11.12
CA THR A 116 4.18 -0.82 12.08
C THR A 116 5.09 0.20 11.41
N TYR A 117 5.25 1.34 12.07
CA TYR A 117 6.06 2.45 11.60
C TYR A 117 7.14 2.82 12.60
N ARG A 118 8.29 3.23 12.10
CA ARG A 118 9.30 3.94 12.85
C ARG A 118 9.21 5.41 12.48
N VAL A 119 8.96 6.25 13.48
CA VAL A 119 8.69 7.67 13.28
C VAL A 119 9.72 8.49 14.09
N THR A 120 10.48 9.31 13.39
CA THR A 120 11.38 10.26 14.04
C THR A 120 10.69 11.61 14.15
N VAL A 121 10.50 12.08 15.37
CA VAL A 121 9.85 13.36 15.66
C VAL A 121 10.80 14.33 16.33
N ARG A 122 10.50 15.62 16.19
CA ARG A 122 11.23 16.72 16.80
C ARG A 122 10.26 17.69 17.48
N PRO A 123 10.70 18.40 18.51
CA PRO A 123 12.03 18.31 19.17
C PRO A 123 12.07 17.22 20.24
N SER A 124 10.93 16.84 20.79
CA SER A 124 10.77 15.89 21.90
C SER A 124 9.34 15.35 21.94
N ILE A 125 9.03 14.48 22.85
CA ILE A 125 7.66 14.03 23.11
C ILE A 125 7.40 13.94 24.61
N THR A 126 6.20 14.31 25.03
CA THR A 126 5.76 14.19 26.43
C THR A 126 4.94 12.92 26.63
N GLU A 127 4.81 12.47 27.88
CA GLU A 127 3.94 11.36 28.25
C GLU A 127 2.48 11.62 27.85
N ASP A 128 2.01 12.87 27.99
CA ASP A 128 0.67 13.26 27.58
C ASP A 128 0.46 13.12 26.04
N GLN A 129 1.44 13.56 25.26
CA GLN A 129 1.40 13.40 23.79
C GLN A 129 1.39 11.92 23.40
N LEU A 130 2.19 11.07 24.05
CA LEU A 130 2.19 9.62 23.81
C LEU A 130 0.82 9.02 24.14
N THR A 131 0.23 9.40 25.26
CA THR A 131 -1.11 8.94 25.65
C THR A 131 -2.18 9.35 24.64
N GLN A 132 -2.15 10.60 24.18
CA GLN A 132 -3.08 11.08 23.16
C GLN A 132 -2.95 10.30 21.86
N MET A 133 -1.74 10.01 21.41
CA MET A 133 -1.52 9.18 20.22
C MET A 133 -2.12 7.78 20.38
N ALA A 134 -1.91 7.16 21.55
CA ALA A 134 -2.38 5.79 21.80
C ALA A 134 -3.90 5.70 21.91
N VAL A 135 -4.53 6.67 22.59
CA VAL A 135 -5.99 6.70 22.79
C VAL A 135 -6.73 7.14 21.52
N GLY A 136 -6.15 8.05 20.78
CA GLY A 136 -6.69 8.63 19.57
C GLY A 136 -6.76 10.15 19.63
N ILE A 137 -6.58 10.76 18.48
CA ILE A 137 -6.56 12.22 18.28
C ILE A 137 -7.62 12.58 17.25
N GLU A 138 -8.35 13.66 17.49
CA GLU A 138 -9.29 14.18 16.50
C GLU A 138 -8.54 14.79 15.30
N ILE A 139 -8.78 14.23 14.12
CA ILE A 139 -8.25 14.69 12.85
C ILE A 139 -9.42 14.84 11.89
N GLU A 140 -9.56 16.03 11.31
CA GLU A 140 -10.63 16.30 10.34
C GLU A 140 -12.02 15.92 10.87
N GLY A 141 -12.30 16.25 12.14
CA GLY A 141 -13.58 16.01 12.79
C GLY A 141 -13.83 14.57 13.23
N ARG A 142 -12.85 13.68 13.13
CA ARG A 142 -12.98 12.28 13.53
C ARG A 142 -11.75 11.82 14.31
N LYS A 143 -12.02 11.18 15.44
CA LYS A 143 -10.96 10.60 16.28
C LYS A 143 -10.29 9.42 15.59
N THR A 144 -8.96 9.35 15.66
CA THR A 144 -8.20 8.19 15.18
C THR A 144 -8.47 6.96 16.03
N ALA A 145 -8.35 5.77 15.43
CA ALA A 145 -8.44 4.52 16.17
C ALA A 145 -7.28 4.41 17.18
N PRO A 146 -7.47 3.68 18.29
CA PRO A 146 -6.38 3.40 19.20
C PRO A 146 -5.17 2.79 18.49
N ALA A 147 -3.99 3.23 18.87
CA ALA A 147 -2.72 2.78 18.31
C ALA A 147 -1.77 2.38 19.45
N ASP A 148 -0.81 1.50 19.12
CA ASP A 148 0.28 1.19 20.05
C ASP A 148 1.44 2.14 19.74
N VAL A 149 1.91 2.85 20.76
CA VAL A 149 2.99 3.84 20.61
C VAL A 149 4.01 3.63 21.72
N ARG A 150 5.28 3.50 21.34
CA ARG A 150 6.38 3.41 22.28
C ARG A 150 7.61 4.18 21.81
N VAL A 151 8.39 4.68 22.77
CA VAL A 151 9.67 5.34 22.47
C VAL A 151 10.74 4.27 22.29
N LEU A 152 11.43 4.30 21.15
CA LEU A 152 12.57 3.43 20.85
C LEU A 152 13.88 4.06 21.32
N SER A 153 14.06 5.34 21.06
CA SER A 153 15.23 6.11 21.49
C SER A 153 14.90 7.58 21.67
N GLN A 154 15.66 8.23 22.50
CA GLN A 154 15.50 9.64 22.81
C GLN A 154 16.86 10.30 22.89
N GLU A 155 17.03 11.36 22.11
CA GLU A 155 18.23 12.19 22.06
C GLU A 155 17.82 13.68 22.17
N PRO A 156 18.73 14.58 22.55
CA PRO A 156 18.42 16.01 22.53
C PRO A 156 17.94 16.46 21.14
N GLY A 157 16.73 17.01 21.09
CA GLY A 157 16.11 17.52 19.86
C GLY A 157 15.49 16.47 18.93
N ARG A 158 15.48 15.18 19.33
CA ARG A 158 14.98 14.09 18.48
C ARG A 158 14.49 12.89 19.30
N VAL A 159 13.36 12.33 18.91
CA VAL A 159 12.81 11.10 19.48
C VAL A 159 12.40 10.14 18.36
N VAL A 160 12.73 8.87 18.49
CA VAL A 160 12.29 7.81 17.61
C VAL A 160 11.21 6.99 18.27
N LEU A 161 10.04 6.92 17.61
CA LEU A 161 8.87 6.17 18.07
C LEU A 161 8.67 4.92 17.21
N GLU A 162 8.10 3.88 17.82
CA GLU A 162 7.44 2.80 17.09
C GLU A 162 5.93 2.95 17.26
N MET A 163 5.21 3.00 16.14
CA MET A 163 3.76 3.12 16.13
C MET A 163 3.15 1.95 15.38
N VAL A 164 2.17 1.27 15.97
CA VAL A 164 1.37 0.25 15.31
C VAL A 164 -0.03 0.78 15.12
N LEU A 165 -0.45 0.92 13.86
CA LEU A 165 -1.76 1.38 13.47
C LEU A 165 -2.61 0.23 12.94
N TYR A 166 -3.89 0.21 13.35
CA TYR A 166 -4.88 -0.79 12.95
C TYR A 166 -5.90 -0.23 11.94
N GLU A 167 -5.66 0.98 11.48
CA GLU A 167 -6.38 1.64 10.39
C GLU A 167 -5.39 2.33 9.46
N GLY A 168 -5.85 2.86 8.33
CA GLY A 168 -4.99 3.54 7.36
C GLY A 168 -5.66 4.76 6.75
N ARG A 169 -5.79 5.84 7.51
CA ARG A 169 -6.29 7.11 6.99
C ARG A 169 -5.18 7.85 6.24
N ASN A 170 -5.57 8.68 5.27
CA ASN A 170 -4.61 9.47 4.49
C ASN A 170 -3.70 10.30 5.39
N ARG A 171 -2.39 10.09 5.28
CA ARG A 171 -1.34 10.80 6.04
C ARG A 171 -1.58 10.84 7.56
N GLU A 172 -2.12 9.78 8.11
CA GLU A 172 -2.62 9.73 9.49
C GLU A 172 -1.56 10.10 10.52
N ILE A 173 -0.38 9.46 10.48
CA ILE A 173 0.69 9.72 11.45
C ILE A 173 1.17 11.17 11.36
N ARG A 174 1.32 11.70 10.14
CA ARG A 174 1.75 13.09 9.94
C ARG A 174 0.74 14.08 10.49
N LYS A 175 -0.54 13.81 10.30
CA LYS A 175 -1.64 14.64 10.84
C LYS A 175 -1.73 14.54 12.36
N MET A 176 -1.52 13.35 12.93
CA MET A 176 -1.45 13.16 14.39
C MET A 176 -0.31 13.99 14.99
N CYS A 177 0.88 13.92 14.41
CA CYS A 177 2.03 14.69 14.88
C CYS A 177 1.81 16.19 14.74
N GLU A 178 1.26 16.64 13.62
CA GLU A 178 0.91 18.06 13.40
C GLU A 178 -0.08 18.56 14.44
N ALA A 179 -1.11 17.78 14.76
CA ALA A 179 -2.10 18.13 15.79
C ALA A 179 -1.48 18.29 17.19
N LEU A 180 -0.37 17.61 17.46
CA LEU A 180 0.38 17.70 18.72
C LEU A 180 1.54 18.72 18.66
N GLY A 181 1.71 19.43 17.55
CA GLY A 181 2.81 20.38 17.38
C GLY A 181 4.17 19.72 17.20
N LEU A 182 4.22 18.47 16.75
CA LEU A 182 5.44 17.72 16.50
C LEU A 182 5.81 17.74 15.02
N GLU A 183 7.10 17.88 14.73
CA GLU A 183 7.65 17.75 13.38
C GLU A 183 8.03 16.30 13.10
N VAL A 184 7.59 15.76 11.96
CA VAL A 184 8.02 14.44 11.48
C VAL A 184 9.27 14.60 10.62
N ALA A 185 10.42 14.20 11.15
CA ALA A 185 11.69 14.25 10.41
C ALA A 185 11.85 13.03 9.49
N ARG A 186 11.33 11.87 9.89
CA ARG A 186 11.40 10.64 9.12
C ARG A 186 10.22 9.72 9.46
N LEU A 187 9.64 9.11 8.44
CA LEU A 187 8.57 8.14 8.59
C LEU A 187 8.86 6.90 7.73
N LYS A 188 9.06 5.76 8.39
CA LYS A 188 9.41 4.50 7.75
C LYS A 188 8.45 3.39 8.16
N ARG A 189 7.78 2.76 7.18
CA ARG A 189 6.98 1.56 7.47
C ARG A 189 7.89 0.34 7.54
N ILE A 190 7.86 -0.38 8.65
CA ILE A 190 8.75 -1.52 8.91
C ILE A 190 8.04 -2.87 8.90
N ALA A 191 6.72 -2.89 8.99
CA ALA A 191 5.94 -4.12 8.92
C ALA A 191 4.51 -3.88 8.42
N ILE A 192 3.95 -4.88 7.79
CA ILE A 192 2.53 -4.99 7.43
C ILE A 192 2.08 -6.39 7.86
N GLY A 193 1.26 -6.46 8.93
CA GLY A 193 0.92 -7.73 9.54
C GLY A 193 2.18 -8.51 9.93
N PRO A 194 2.29 -9.79 9.53
CA PRO A 194 3.46 -10.61 9.83
C PRO A 194 4.67 -10.33 8.92
N VAL A 195 4.50 -9.57 7.85
CA VAL A 195 5.57 -9.27 6.90
C VAL A 195 6.44 -8.14 7.42
N ARG A 196 7.71 -8.39 7.60
CA ARG A 196 8.68 -7.42 8.12
C ARG A 196 9.70 -7.03 7.06
N LEU A 197 10.07 -5.75 7.04
CA LEU A 197 11.10 -5.23 6.16
C LEU A 197 12.48 -5.85 6.47
N GLY A 198 12.76 -6.06 7.74
CA GLY A 198 14.05 -6.61 8.17
C GLY A 198 15.22 -5.75 7.74
N MET A 199 16.22 -6.40 7.15
CA MET A 199 17.46 -5.77 6.69
C MET A 199 17.46 -5.45 5.18
N LEU A 200 16.30 -5.41 4.56
CA LEU A 200 16.16 -5.11 3.13
C LEU A 200 16.62 -3.69 2.79
#